data_6e7ac14d456b5859dcc2be82b6792b0b
#
_entry.id   6e7ac14d456b5859dcc2be82b6792b0b
#
_cell.length_a   1.000
_cell.length_b   1.000
_cell.length_c   1.000
_cell.angle_alpha   90.00
_cell.angle_beta   90.00
_cell.angle_gamma   90.00
#
_symmetry.space_group_name_H-M   'P 1'
#
loop_
_entity.id
_entity.type
_entity.pdbx_description
1 polymer ?
#
loop_
_entity_poly.entity_id
_entity_poly.type
_entity_poly.pdbx_seq_one_letter_code
_entity_poly.pdbx_strand_id
1 'polypeptide(L)'
;MGSSRYCRPLSCNCLLICVILWSSGIFAKSHRRPNIVLILTDDLDIAIGGLNPLNKTKKLIGDAGISFTNAFVASPLCCPSRASILTGKYPHNHHVINNTLEGNCSSKAWQKSEEGTTFPALLKTFAGYQTFFAGKYLNQYGHAEAGGVEHVPPGWSYWVGLEKNSKYYNYTLSVNGKAQKHGADYSKDYLTDVLANMSLDFLQYKSSFDPFFMMVSTPAPHSPWTAAPQYQDRFNSTKAPRVPNFNVHGKDKHWLIRQAKTPMTNSSVQFLDDAFRKRWRTLLSVDDLVEKIVKRLEVRGELDNTYIIFTSDNGYHTGQFSLPLDKRQLYEFDIRVPLMVRGPNIKPNQTSQVLVANVDLGPTILDIAGYNVSKTQMDGMSFLPIMEGKMNSSSWRTDFLVEYEGEGRNVSDPACPLLGPGVSECFPDCVCEDSYNNTYACVRTVSPSVNLQYCEFDDNEVFVEVYNVTADPYQLTNIAKTIDQEILEKMNHRLMMLQSCSGQSCRTPGVYDSRYKFDPRQMFTSHSWRLSRLRQRMK
;
A
#
# COMPACT_ATOMS: atom_id res chain seq x y z
N MET A 1 92.00 55.09 3.22
CA MET A 1 92.24 53.98 2.26
C MET A 1 90.98 53.18 2.04
N GLY A 2 90.49 53.18 0.88
CA GLY A 2 89.80 52.27 0.12
C GLY A 2 88.27 52.38 -0.02
N SER A 3 87.98 52.75 -0.97
CA SER A 3 87.18 52.75 -2.22
C SER A 3 85.68 52.42 -2.03
N SER A 4 84.96 53.48 -2.33
CA SER A 4 83.52 53.40 -2.64
C SER A 4 83.28 52.64 -3.93
N ARG A 5 82.26 51.76 -3.96
CA ARG A 5 81.63 51.36 -5.21
C ARG A 5 80.15 51.65 -5.16
N TYR A 6 79.70 52.52 -6.02
CA TYR A 6 78.32 52.81 -6.37
C TYR A 6 77.66 51.56 -7.00
N CYS A 7 76.54 51.20 -6.53
CA CYS A 7 75.59 50.35 -7.27
C CYS A 7 74.32 51.14 -7.54
N ARG A 8 74.01 51.30 -8.82
CA ARG A 8 72.78 51.92 -9.34
C ARG A 8 71.52 51.08 -8.95
N PRO A 9 70.38 51.72 -8.71
CA PRO A 9 69.14 50.98 -8.50
C PRO A 9 68.58 50.57 -9.87
N LEU A 10 68.42 49.24 -10.06
CA LEU A 10 67.58 48.65 -11.09
C LEU A 10 66.13 48.83 -10.68
N SER A 11 65.38 49.55 -11.50
CA SER A 11 63.92 49.66 -11.39
C SER A 11 63.29 48.29 -11.72
N CYS A 12 62.83 47.57 -10.71
CA CYS A 12 62.04 46.39 -10.88
C CYS A 12 60.57 46.81 -10.92
N ASN A 13 60.01 46.94 -12.13
CA ASN A 13 58.58 47.04 -12.37
C ASN A 13 57.97 45.70 -12.06
N CYS A 14 57.57 45.49 -10.82
CA CYS A 14 56.63 44.36 -10.47
C CYS A 14 55.22 44.73 -10.93
N LEU A 15 54.88 44.34 -12.14
CA LEU A 15 53.51 44.26 -12.56
C LEU A 15 52.83 43.22 -11.63
N LEU A 16 52.11 43.73 -10.63
CA LEU A 16 51.11 42.92 -9.89
C LEU A 16 49.99 42.58 -10.86
N ILE A 17 50.07 41.43 -11.54
CA ILE A 17 48.96 40.82 -12.22
C ILE A 17 48.08 40.24 -11.10
N CYS A 18 47.11 41.03 -10.63
CA CYS A 18 45.96 40.51 -9.90
C CYS A 18 45.16 39.64 -10.87
N VAL A 19 45.53 38.37 -10.97
CA VAL A 19 44.68 37.34 -11.53
C VAL A 19 43.53 37.19 -10.54
N ILE A 20 42.43 37.93 -10.78
CA ILE A 20 41.14 37.63 -10.18
C ILE A 20 40.72 36.29 -10.78
N LEU A 21 41.15 35.23 -10.13
CA LEU A 21 40.53 33.92 -10.31
C LEU A 21 39.07 34.08 -9.86
N TRP A 22 38.21 34.45 -10.80
CA TRP A 22 36.82 34.09 -10.71
C TRP A 22 36.79 32.55 -10.70
N SER A 23 37.06 31.95 -9.56
CA SER A 23 36.58 30.62 -9.27
C SER A 23 35.05 30.72 -9.32
N SER A 24 34.46 30.46 -10.49
CA SER A 24 33.12 29.94 -10.57
C SER A 24 33.15 28.72 -9.65
N GLY A 25 32.84 28.95 -8.38
CA GLY A 25 32.58 27.92 -7.43
C GLY A 25 31.40 27.13 -7.99
N ILE A 26 31.73 26.09 -8.73
CA ILE A 26 30.84 24.95 -8.84
C ILE A 26 30.75 24.47 -7.38
N PHE A 27 29.85 25.10 -6.61
CA PHE A 27 29.33 24.48 -5.42
C PHE A 27 28.73 23.16 -5.94
N ALA A 28 29.51 22.08 -5.85
CA ALA A 28 28.98 20.76 -5.91
C ALA A 28 27.83 20.82 -4.90
N LYS A 29 26.59 20.90 -5.40
CA LYS A 29 25.39 20.78 -4.58
C LYS A 29 25.65 19.52 -3.79
N SER A 30 26.06 19.65 -2.54
CA SER A 30 26.13 18.52 -1.62
C SER A 30 24.77 17.86 -1.78
N HIS A 31 24.72 16.70 -2.43
CA HIS A 31 23.48 15.96 -2.64
C HIS A 31 23.02 15.53 -1.25
N ARG A 32 22.29 16.42 -0.57
CA ARG A 32 21.56 16.02 0.63
C ARG A 32 20.66 14.89 0.23
N ARG A 33 20.72 13.79 0.98
CA ARG A 33 19.78 12.70 0.78
C ARG A 33 18.37 13.25 0.78
N PRO A 34 17.49 12.81 -0.14
CA PRO A 34 16.15 13.36 -0.23
C PRO A 34 15.31 12.99 1.00
N ASN A 35 14.40 13.87 1.35
CA ASN A 35 13.36 13.57 2.31
C ASN A 35 12.30 12.69 1.66
N ILE A 36 11.55 11.93 2.46
CA ILE A 36 10.53 11.01 1.96
C ILE A 36 9.27 11.16 2.82
N VAL A 37 8.13 11.33 2.17
CA VAL A 37 6.80 11.35 2.78
C VAL A 37 5.97 10.24 2.15
N LEU A 38 5.42 9.35 2.97
CA LEU A 38 4.43 8.35 2.58
C LEU A 38 3.10 8.69 3.22
N ILE A 39 2.08 8.94 2.40
CA ILE A 39 0.69 9.15 2.84
C ILE A 39 -0.08 7.89 2.48
N LEU A 40 -0.55 7.18 3.49
CA LEU A 40 -1.28 5.92 3.37
C LEU A 40 -2.72 6.12 3.82
N THR A 41 -3.67 5.89 2.94
CA THR A 41 -5.10 5.85 3.25
C THR A 41 -5.53 4.44 3.65
N ASP A 42 -6.70 4.32 4.26
CA ASP A 42 -7.28 3.07 4.77
C ASP A 42 -8.56 2.76 3.98
N ASP A 43 -8.58 1.69 3.18
CA ASP A 43 -9.70 1.28 2.32
C ASP A 43 -9.97 2.22 1.11
N LEU A 44 -8.98 2.74 0.43
CA LEU A 44 -9.18 3.60 -0.73
C LEU A 44 -9.02 2.84 -2.05
N ASP A 45 -10.14 2.65 -2.74
CA ASP A 45 -10.20 2.07 -4.07
C ASP A 45 -9.77 3.06 -5.18
N ILE A 46 -9.48 2.51 -6.35
CA ILE A 46 -9.37 3.26 -7.59
C ILE A 46 -10.46 2.85 -8.60
N ALA A 47 -10.93 1.60 -8.53
CA ALA A 47 -11.79 1.00 -9.53
C ALA A 47 -13.22 1.60 -9.55
N ILE A 48 -13.71 2.07 -8.41
CA ILE A 48 -15.04 2.67 -8.26
C ILE A 48 -15.00 4.18 -7.97
N GLY A 49 -13.88 4.83 -8.29
CA GLY A 49 -13.78 6.29 -8.29
C GLY A 49 -13.35 6.92 -6.97
N GLY A 50 -12.69 6.19 -6.09
CA GLY A 50 -12.22 6.68 -4.79
C GLY A 50 -11.33 7.93 -4.87
N LEU A 51 -10.60 8.14 -5.97
CA LEU A 51 -9.79 9.35 -6.17
C LEU A 51 -10.60 10.60 -6.55
N ASN A 52 -11.88 10.47 -6.88
CA ASN A 52 -12.66 11.62 -7.38
C ASN A 52 -12.70 12.82 -6.42
N PRO A 53 -12.86 12.66 -5.09
CA PRO A 53 -12.87 13.80 -4.17
C PRO A 53 -11.49 14.42 -3.91
N LEU A 54 -10.39 13.74 -4.27
CA LEU A 54 -9.01 14.10 -3.92
C LEU A 54 -8.38 15.05 -4.97
N ASN A 55 -8.96 16.21 -5.20
CA ASN A 55 -8.51 17.12 -6.27
C ASN A 55 -7.16 17.77 -5.98
N LYS A 56 -6.89 18.13 -4.73
CA LYS A 56 -5.60 18.71 -4.32
C LYS A 56 -4.50 17.67 -4.39
N THR A 57 -4.76 16.46 -3.92
CA THR A 57 -3.83 15.32 -3.96
C THR A 57 -3.45 14.98 -5.40
N LYS A 58 -4.44 14.85 -6.30
CA LYS A 58 -4.17 14.63 -7.74
C LYS A 58 -3.28 15.71 -8.32
N LYS A 59 -3.60 16.98 -8.07
CA LYS A 59 -2.83 18.12 -8.58
C LYS A 59 -1.43 18.22 -7.99
N LEU A 60 -1.31 18.09 -6.66
CA LEU A 60 -0.07 18.36 -5.93
C LEU A 60 0.92 17.19 -5.98
N ILE A 61 0.44 15.97 -6.22
CA ILE A 61 1.28 14.77 -6.28
C ILE A 61 1.21 14.14 -7.68
N GLY A 62 0.03 13.78 -8.17
CA GLY A 62 -0.15 13.11 -9.46
C GLY A 62 0.34 13.94 -10.64
N ASP A 63 -0.25 15.11 -10.84
CA ASP A 63 0.11 16.02 -11.95
C ASP A 63 1.51 16.60 -11.79
N ALA A 64 1.98 16.76 -10.54
CA ALA A 64 3.34 17.22 -10.25
C ALA A 64 4.41 16.12 -10.35
N GLY A 65 4.03 14.90 -10.69
CA GLY A 65 4.90 13.73 -10.76
C GLY A 65 4.37 12.65 -11.69
N ILE A 66 4.30 11.42 -11.18
CA ILE A 66 3.89 10.22 -11.92
C ILE A 66 2.73 9.51 -11.21
N SER A 67 1.74 9.06 -11.99
CA SER A 67 0.64 8.21 -11.54
C SER A 67 0.77 6.82 -12.14
N PHE A 68 0.67 5.78 -11.30
CA PHE A 68 0.69 4.39 -11.74
C PHE A 68 -0.74 3.87 -11.91
N THR A 69 -1.06 3.33 -13.09
CA THR A 69 -2.39 2.78 -13.37
C THR A 69 -2.55 1.34 -12.92
N ASN A 70 -1.44 0.63 -12.73
CA ASN A 70 -1.38 -0.77 -12.33
C ASN A 70 -0.63 -0.92 -11.01
N ALA A 71 -1.18 -0.31 -9.95
CA ALA A 71 -0.68 -0.48 -8.59
C ALA A 71 -1.63 -1.38 -7.80
N PHE A 72 -1.07 -2.37 -7.11
CA PHE A 72 -1.82 -3.44 -6.47
C PHE A 72 -1.32 -3.76 -5.07
N VAL A 73 -2.13 -4.48 -4.30
CA VAL A 73 -1.76 -4.98 -2.98
C VAL A 73 -1.59 -6.51 -3.00
N ALA A 74 -0.66 -7.01 -2.20
CA ALA A 74 -0.39 -8.43 -2.06
C ALA A 74 -1.44 -9.17 -1.20
N SER A 75 -2.27 -8.42 -0.48
CA SER A 75 -3.42 -8.93 0.25
C SER A 75 -4.47 -7.83 0.39
N PRO A 76 -5.76 -8.08 0.08
CA PRO A 76 -6.82 -7.07 0.18
C PRO A 76 -7.37 -6.96 1.61
N LEU A 77 -6.49 -6.87 2.60
CA LEU A 77 -6.84 -6.73 4.01
C LEU A 77 -5.81 -5.89 4.76
N CYS A 78 -6.27 -5.00 5.63
CA CYS A 78 -5.46 -3.97 6.29
C CYS A 78 -4.16 -4.50 6.88
N CYS A 79 -4.20 -5.41 7.88
CA CYS A 79 -3.01 -5.82 8.60
C CYS A 79 -1.99 -6.58 7.73
N PRO A 80 -2.36 -7.60 6.95
CA PRO A 80 -1.44 -8.26 6.02
C PRO A 80 -0.83 -7.29 5.00
N SER A 81 -1.65 -6.40 4.41
CA SER A 81 -1.17 -5.42 3.44
C SER A 81 -0.20 -4.42 4.07
N ARG A 82 -0.50 -3.90 5.27
CA ARG A 82 0.39 -2.97 6.00
C ARG A 82 1.70 -3.66 6.41
N ALA A 83 1.63 -4.93 6.81
CA ALA A 83 2.82 -5.74 7.06
C ALA A 83 3.67 -5.89 5.78
N SER A 84 3.03 -6.15 4.64
CA SER A 84 3.72 -6.20 3.34
C SER A 84 4.38 -4.86 2.97
N ILE A 85 3.72 -3.73 3.20
CA ILE A 85 4.31 -2.39 2.99
C ILE A 85 5.55 -2.21 3.86
N LEU A 86 5.46 -2.52 5.16
CA LEU A 86 6.52 -2.29 6.13
C LEU A 86 7.74 -3.19 5.92
N THR A 87 7.53 -4.45 5.56
CA THR A 87 8.58 -5.46 5.42
C THR A 87 9.09 -5.63 3.99
N GLY A 88 8.35 -5.17 2.98
CA GLY A 88 8.61 -5.47 1.57
C GLY A 88 8.44 -6.95 1.22
N LYS A 89 7.69 -7.71 2.04
CA LYS A 89 7.50 -9.17 1.89
C LYS A 89 6.06 -9.52 1.54
N TYR A 90 5.87 -10.67 0.92
CA TYR A 90 4.55 -11.28 0.74
C TYR A 90 4.03 -11.88 2.05
N PRO A 91 2.69 -12.08 2.20
CA PRO A 91 2.09 -12.64 3.41
C PRO A 91 2.70 -13.96 3.88
N HIS A 92 3.01 -14.90 2.97
CA HIS A 92 3.64 -16.16 3.32
C HIS A 92 5.07 -16.03 3.89
N ASN A 93 5.74 -14.88 3.69
CA ASN A 93 7.09 -14.62 4.20
C ASN A 93 7.10 -13.76 5.47
N HIS A 94 6.09 -12.92 5.73
CA HIS A 94 6.00 -12.17 6.99
C HIS A 94 4.97 -12.76 7.97
N HIS A 95 4.17 -13.75 7.56
CA HIS A 95 3.25 -14.53 8.38
C HIS A 95 2.15 -13.72 9.10
N VAL A 96 1.83 -12.51 8.66
CA VAL A 96 0.64 -11.77 9.10
C VAL A 96 -0.48 -12.10 8.12
N ILE A 97 -1.45 -12.89 8.55
CA ILE A 97 -2.44 -13.51 7.68
C ILE A 97 -3.81 -12.85 7.73
N ASN A 98 -4.14 -12.21 8.86
CA ASN A 98 -5.42 -11.52 9.05
C ASN A 98 -5.31 -10.35 10.05
N ASN A 99 -6.46 -9.77 10.46
CA ASN A 99 -6.50 -8.61 11.35
C ASN A 99 -6.47 -8.95 12.85
N THR A 100 -6.25 -10.22 13.24
CA THR A 100 -6.27 -10.67 14.63
C THR A 100 -4.86 -10.89 15.20
N LEU A 101 -4.73 -10.95 16.53
CA LEU A 101 -3.46 -11.31 17.18
C LEU A 101 -3.03 -12.74 16.82
N GLU A 102 -3.99 -13.65 16.71
CA GLU A 102 -3.77 -15.04 16.31
C GLU A 102 -3.24 -15.14 14.88
N GLY A 103 -3.68 -14.24 14.00
CA GLY A 103 -3.14 -14.05 12.65
C GLY A 103 -1.88 -13.21 12.60
N ASN A 104 -1.19 -13.04 13.70
CA ASN A 104 0.06 -12.29 13.88
C ASN A 104 -0.03 -10.76 13.69
N CYS A 105 -1.22 -10.18 13.60
CA CYS A 105 -1.38 -8.72 13.52
C CYS A 105 -0.92 -8.05 14.82
N SER A 106 0.19 -7.33 14.81
CA SER A 106 0.84 -6.71 15.99
C SER A 106 1.25 -7.67 17.11
N SER A 107 1.23 -8.97 16.89
CA SER A 107 1.53 -9.98 17.89
C SER A 107 2.96 -9.89 18.43
N LYS A 108 3.25 -10.56 19.54
CA LYS A 108 4.63 -10.68 20.04
C LYS A 108 5.54 -11.43 19.05
N ALA A 109 4.98 -12.35 18.25
CA ALA A 109 5.72 -13.02 17.17
C ALA A 109 6.12 -12.02 16.08
N TRP A 110 5.18 -11.20 15.58
CA TRP A 110 5.46 -10.10 14.65
C TRP A 110 6.55 -9.16 15.18
N GLN A 111 6.42 -8.70 16.41
CA GLN A 111 7.39 -7.79 17.04
C GLN A 111 8.79 -8.37 17.05
N LYS A 112 8.91 -9.68 17.35
CA LYS A 112 10.20 -10.36 17.43
C LYS A 112 10.81 -10.65 16.07
N SER A 113 9.99 -11.07 15.08
CA SER A 113 10.51 -11.54 13.79
C SER A 113 10.68 -10.41 12.77
N GLU A 114 9.76 -9.43 12.72
CA GLU A 114 9.67 -8.52 11.59
C GLU A 114 9.97 -7.06 11.94
N GLU A 115 9.52 -6.53 13.09
CA GLU A 115 9.60 -5.08 13.37
C GLU A 115 11.02 -4.51 13.27
N GLY A 116 12.03 -5.29 13.68
CA GLY A 116 13.43 -4.88 13.63
C GLY A 116 14.02 -4.80 12.21
N THR A 117 13.37 -5.39 11.23
CA THR A 117 13.81 -5.46 9.82
C THR A 117 12.91 -4.70 8.86
N THR A 118 11.89 -4.00 9.37
CA THR A 118 11.04 -3.12 8.57
C THR A 118 11.85 -1.99 7.92
N PHE A 119 11.38 -1.45 6.78
CA PHE A 119 12.13 -0.38 6.11
C PHE A 119 12.34 0.86 6.99
N PRO A 120 11.41 1.28 7.90
CA PRO A 120 11.68 2.40 8.80
C PRO A 120 12.80 2.10 9.81
N ALA A 121 12.89 0.85 10.29
CA ALA A 121 13.99 0.43 11.16
C ALA A 121 15.35 0.51 10.44
N LEU A 122 15.40 0.10 9.17
CA LEU A 122 16.60 0.18 8.34
C LEU A 122 16.96 1.65 8.01
N LEU A 123 15.98 2.50 7.70
CA LEU A 123 16.20 3.94 7.45
C LEU A 123 16.83 4.64 8.66
N LYS A 124 16.29 4.41 9.84
CA LYS A 124 16.80 5.02 11.07
C LYS A 124 18.20 4.50 11.42
N THR A 125 18.36 3.18 11.40
CA THR A 125 19.59 2.55 11.90
C THR A 125 20.78 2.73 10.95
N PHE A 126 20.55 2.59 9.64
CA PHE A 126 21.65 2.52 8.67
C PHE A 126 21.70 3.71 7.71
N ALA A 127 20.59 4.41 7.51
CA ALA A 127 20.55 5.55 6.61
C ALA A 127 20.51 6.91 7.34
N GLY A 128 20.43 6.93 8.68
CA GLY A 128 20.49 8.15 9.48
C GLY A 128 19.30 9.09 9.25
N TYR A 129 18.13 8.57 8.92
CA TYR A 129 16.91 9.35 8.79
C TYR A 129 16.27 9.65 10.14
N GLN A 130 15.78 10.87 10.31
CA GLN A 130 14.76 11.14 11.33
C GLN A 130 13.44 10.57 10.84
N THR A 131 12.84 9.71 11.62
CA THR A 131 11.64 8.98 11.22
C THR A 131 10.43 9.41 12.06
N PHE A 132 9.33 9.71 11.39
CA PHE A 132 8.07 10.11 11.99
C PHE A 132 6.93 9.22 11.50
N PHE A 133 6.11 8.75 12.43
CA PHE A 133 4.88 8.02 12.14
C PHE A 133 3.69 8.70 12.80
N ALA A 134 2.57 8.81 12.08
CA ALA A 134 1.31 9.26 12.66
C ALA A 134 0.11 8.51 12.05
N GLY A 135 -0.74 7.94 12.91
CA GLY A 135 -2.01 7.31 12.52
C GLY A 135 -2.11 5.82 12.77
N LYS A 136 -2.86 5.11 11.92
CA LYS A 136 -3.09 3.66 12.02
C LYS A 136 -1.85 2.88 11.61
N TYR A 137 -1.33 2.06 12.52
CA TYR A 137 -0.21 1.14 12.27
C TYR A 137 -0.73 -0.21 11.78
N LEU A 138 -0.99 -1.14 12.69
CA LEU A 138 -1.60 -2.44 12.46
C LEU A 138 -2.86 -2.56 13.34
N ASN A 139 -3.86 -3.32 12.91
CA ASN A 139 -5.19 -3.34 13.53
C ASN A 139 -5.22 -3.66 15.04
N GLN A 140 -4.28 -4.47 15.54
CA GLN A 140 -4.20 -4.86 16.95
C GLN A 140 -3.14 -4.08 17.75
N TYR A 141 -2.53 -3.05 17.16
CA TYR A 141 -1.58 -2.19 17.87
C TYR A 141 -2.22 -1.57 19.13
N GLY A 142 -1.49 -1.57 20.22
CA GLY A 142 -1.99 -1.05 21.51
C GLY A 142 -2.86 -2.02 22.30
N HIS A 143 -3.15 -3.23 21.79
CA HIS A 143 -3.77 -4.28 22.59
C HIS A 143 -2.83 -4.71 23.73
N ALA A 144 -3.36 -5.04 24.91
CA ALA A 144 -2.55 -5.40 26.07
C ALA A 144 -1.58 -6.56 25.80
N GLU A 145 -2.04 -7.59 25.09
CA GLU A 145 -1.22 -8.74 24.68
C GLU A 145 -0.16 -8.38 23.64
N ALA A 146 -0.38 -7.31 22.86
CA ALA A 146 0.62 -6.74 21.95
C ALA A 146 1.61 -5.79 22.65
N GLY A 147 1.51 -5.61 23.97
CA GLY A 147 2.39 -4.75 24.77
C GLY A 147 1.84 -3.36 25.03
N GLY A 148 0.53 -3.14 24.77
CA GLY A 148 -0.14 -1.88 25.06
C GLY A 148 0.32 -0.73 24.16
N VAL A 149 -0.11 0.46 24.48
CA VAL A 149 0.30 1.71 23.82
C VAL A 149 1.74 2.12 24.17
N GLU A 150 2.33 1.50 25.17
CA GLU A 150 3.71 1.68 25.61
C GLU A 150 4.71 1.09 24.60
N HIS A 151 4.28 0.10 23.81
CA HIS A 151 5.13 -0.47 22.75
C HIS A 151 5.28 0.54 21.60
N VAL A 152 6.50 0.99 21.39
CA VAL A 152 6.88 1.77 20.20
C VAL A 152 7.68 0.87 19.28
N PRO A 153 7.19 0.60 18.03
CA PRO A 153 7.93 -0.22 17.09
C PRO A 153 9.31 0.37 16.80
N PRO A 154 10.36 -0.45 16.68
CA PRO A 154 11.68 0.04 16.32
C PRO A 154 11.68 0.76 14.96
N GLY A 155 12.58 1.73 14.82
CA GLY A 155 12.71 2.48 13.57
C GLY A 155 12.01 3.84 13.57
N TRP A 156 11.29 4.22 14.61
CA TRP A 156 10.65 5.53 14.73
C TRP A 156 11.37 6.43 15.72
N SER A 157 11.62 7.69 15.31
CA SER A 157 12.15 8.74 16.19
C SER A 157 11.03 9.49 16.89
N TYR A 158 9.91 9.66 16.20
CA TYR A 158 8.66 10.21 16.71
C TYR A 158 7.52 9.28 16.34
N TRP A 159 6.78 8.87 17.34
CA TRP A 159 5.72 7.90 17.20
C TRP A 159 4.38 8.47 17.67
N VAL A 160 3.37 8.42 16.79
CA VAL A 160 1.99 8.80 17.08
C VAL A 160 1.09 7.68 16.57
N GLY A 161 1.05 6.56 17.27
CA GLY A 161 0.30 5.38 16.85
C GLY A 161 -1.14 5.38 17.34
N LEU A 162 -2.10 5.18 16.42
CA LEU A 162 -3.50 4.98 16.79
C LEU A 162 -3.67 3.60 17.44
N GLU A 163 -4.32 3.57 18.61
CA GLU A 163 -4.69 2.33 19.29
C GLU A 163 -5.74 1.58 18.48
N LYS A 164 -5.43 0.33 18.09
CA LYS A 164 -6.31 -0.59 17.38
C LYS A 164 -6.72 -0.11 15.97
N ASN A 165 -8.00 -0.28 15.64
CA ASN A 165 -8.53 0.00 14.31
C ASN A 165 -8.97 1.47 14.15
N SER A 166 -9.31 1.86 12.93
CA SER A 166 -9.64 3.22 12.53
C SER A 166 -10.81 3.82 13.31
N LYS A 167 -10.62 5.06 13.75
CA LYS A 167 -11.59 5.91 14.43
C LYS A 167 -11.40 7.34 13.97
N TYR A 168 -12.40 8.19 14.18
CA TYR A 168 -12.32 9.63 13.89
C TYR A 168 -12.40 10.48 15.16
N TYR A 169 -13.04 9.93 16.21
CA TYR A 169 -13.21 10.50 17.55
C TYR A 169 -13.14 9.41 18.61
N ASN A 170 -13.04 9.80 19.89
CA ASN A 170 -13.04 8.89 21.05
C ASN A 170 -12.00 7.77 20.90
N TYR A 171 -10.77 8.14 20.65
CA TYR A 171 -9.64 7.23 20.44
C TYR A 171 -8.49 7.52 21.40
N THR A 172 -7.52 6.63 21.42
CA THR A 172 -6.24 6.82 22.11
C THR A 172 -5.11 6.82 21.08
N LEU A 173 -4.19 7.77 21.21
CA LEU A 173 -2.90 7.76 20.53
C LEU A 173 -1.81 7.35 21.52
N SER A 174 -0.88 6.52 21.04
CA SER A 174 0.41 6.34 21.68
C SER A 174 1.36 7.43 21.20
N VAL A 175 1.64 8.42 22.01
CA VAL A 175 2.62 9.45 21.69
C VAL A 175 3.95 9.10 22.35
N ASN A 176 4.87 8.52 21.57
CA ASN A 176 6.14 8.00 22.05
C ASN A 176 5.99 7.06 23.27
N GLY A 177 5.02 6.15 23.23
CA GLY A 177 4.75 5.17 24.28
C GLY A 177 3.89 5.71 25.43
N LYS A 178 3.33 6.92 25.33
CA LYS A 178 2.42 7.49 26.32
C LYS A 178 1.01 7.62 25.76
N ALA A 179 0.02 7.09 26.47
CA ALA A 179 -1.37 7.19 26.08
C ALA A 179 -1.87 8.64 26.12
N GLN A 180 -2.38 9.12 25.00
CA GLN A 180 -3.08 10.39 24.86
C GLN A 180 -4.51 10.11 24.41
N LYS A 181 -5.47 10.35 25.30
CA LYS A 181 -6.91 10.16 25.00
C LYS A 181 -7.49 11.40 24.34
N HIS A 182 -8.26 11.17 23.30
CA HIS A 182 -9.03 12.19 22.57
C HIS A 182 -10.51 11.94 22.73
N GLY A 183 -11.29 13.01 22.79
CA GLY A 183 -12.76 13.00 22.92
C GLY A 183 -13.48 13.15 21.58
N ALA A 184 -14.54 13.97 21.58
CA ALA A 184 -15.42 14.19 20.44
C ALA A 184 -15.53 15.67 20.03
N ASP A 185 -14.68 16.54 20.55
CA ASP A 185 -14.62 17.96 20.14
C ASP A 185 -13.90 18.08 18.79
N TYR A 186 -14.62 18.49 17.74
CA TYR A 186 -14.04 18.63 16.41
C TYR A 186 -12.76 19.46 16.40
N SER A 187 -12.74 20.56 17.12
CA SER A 187 -11.60 21.50 17.10
C SER A 187 -10.30 20.91 17.65
N LYS A 188 -10.37 19.80 18.41
CA LYS A 188 -9.26 19.19 19.11
C LYS A 188 -9.04 17.71 18.80
N ASP A 189 -10.12 17.01 18.43
CA ASP A 189 -10.15 15.55 18.48
C ASP A 189 -10.41 14.87 17.14
N TYR A 190 -10.74 15.61 16.07
CA TYR A 190 -10.93 14.98 14.75
C TYR A 190 -9.61 14.42 14.24
N LEU A 191 -9.50 13.09 14.19
CA LEU A 191 -8.22 12.40 14.02
C LEU A 191 -7.43 12.88 12.80
N THR A 192 -8.06 13.05 11.63
CA THR A 192 -7.34 13.48 10.41
C THR A 192 -6.68 14.85 10.60
N ASP A 193 -7.37 15.79 11.26
CA ASP A 193 -6.79 17.12 11.56
C ASP A 193 -5.70 17.06 12.63
N VAL A 194 -5.86 16.20 13.64
CA VAL A 194 -4.83 15.93 14.66
C VAL A 194 -3.55 15.40 14.00
N LEU A 195 -3.68 14.40 13.10
CA LEU A 195 -2.53 13.85 12.36
C LEU A 195 -1.87 14.91 11.47
N ALA A 196 -2.66 15.76 10.81
CA ALA A 196 -2.14 16.87 10.02
C ALA A 196 -1.32 17.83 10.89
N ASN A 197 -1.86 18.27 12.03
CA ASN A 197 -1.19 19.19 12.94
C ASN A 197 0.12 18.61 13.49
N MET A 198 0.10 17.36 13.97
CA MET A 198 1.32 16.68 14.46
C MET A 198 2.38 16.51 13.35
N SER A 199 1.96 16.28 12.12
CA SER A 199 2.85 16.24 10.95
C SER A 199 3.49 17.60 10.68
N LEU A 200 2.71 18.69 10.76
CA LEU A 200 3.22 20.05 10.59
C LEU A 200 4.19 20.46 11.72
N ASP A 201 3.92 20.04 12.96
CA ASP A 201 4.79 20.26 14.11
C ASP A 201 6.11 19.50 13.94
N PHE A 202 6.06 18.24 13.53
CA PHE A 202 7.29 17.50 13.19
C PHE A 202 8.10 18.24 12.12
N LEU A 203 7.49 18.65 11.02
CA LEU A 203 8.16 19.41 9.96
C LEU A 203 8.74 20.74 10.47
N GLN A 204 8.10 21.37 11.45
CA GLN A 204 8.58 22.62 12.05
C GLN A 204 9.81 22.42 12.94
N TYR A 205 9.82 21.36 13.75
CA TYR A 205 10.80 21.20 14.83
C TYR A 205 11.88 20.16 14.57
N LYS A 206 11.75 19.33 13.50
CA LYS A 206 12.80 18.38 13.10
C LYS A 206 14.14 19.06 12.82
N SER A 207 15.24 18.33 12.91
CA SER A 207 16.55 18.82 12.46
C SER A 207 16.50 19.24 10.98
N SER A 208 17.14 20.35 10.66
CA SER A 208 17.31 20.81 9.28
C SER A 208 18.53 20.16 8.58
N PHE A 209 19.37 19.45 9.32
CA PHE A 209 20.62 18.86 8.80
C PHE A 209 20.42 17.44 8.30
N ASP A 210 19.56 16.68 8.94
CA ASP A 210 19.33 15.28 8.63
C ASP A 210 18.14 15.10 7.69
N PRO A 211 18.18 14.11 6.77
CA PRO A 211 17.01 13.75 5.99
C PRO A 211 15.93 13.18 6.90
N PHE A 212 14.68 13.28 6.50
CA PHE A 212 13.58 12.68 7.24
C PHE A 212 12.75 11.73 6.38
N PHE A 213 12.17 10.75 7.05
CA PHE A 213 11.08 9.92 6.57
C PHE A 213 9.83 10.19 7.43
N MET A 214 8.73 10.55 6.78
CA MET A 214 7.43 10.77 7.41
C MET A 214 6.42 9.80 6.83
N MET A 215 5.76 9.00 7.67
CA MET A 215 4.60 8.20 7.28
C MET A 215 3.36 8.70 7.99
N VAL A 216 2.37 9.15 7.22
CA VAL A 216 1.07 9.59 7.72
C VAL A 216 0.02 8.60 7.23
N SER A 217 -0.53 7.84 8.16
CA SER A 217 -1.47 6.76 7.91
C SER A 217 -2.86 7.14 8.41
N THR A 218 -3.68 7.71 7.51
CA THR A 218 -4.99 8.27 7.85
C THR A 218 -6.05 7.18 8.08
N PRO A 219 -7.09 7.42 8.90
CA PRO A 219 -8.19 6.48 9.09
C PRO A 219 -9.15 6.46 7.90
N ALA A 220 -9.13 7.50 7.05
CA ALA A 220 -10.07 7.64 5.94
C ALA A 220 -9.61 6.89 4.69
N PRO A 221 -10.56 6.34 3.92
CA PRO A 221 -12.03 6.37 4.12
C PRO A 221 -12.62 5.12 4.82
N HIS A 222 -11.92 4.50 5.77
CA HIS A 222 -12.43 3.35 6.56
C HIS A 222 -13.65 3.74 7.43
N SER A 223 -14.49 2.77 7.78
CA SER A 223 -15.59 2.94 8.75
C SER A 223 -15.06 3.48 10.11
N PRO A 224 -15.87 4.22 10.87
CA PRO A 224 -17.30 4.53 10.73
C PRO A 224 -17.63 5.74 9.82
N TRP A 225 -16.76 6.16 8.93
CA TRP A 225 -16.95 7.19 7.89
C TRP A 225 -17.44 8.55 8.45
N THR A 226 -16.91 8.98 9.57
CA THR A 226 -17.31 10.23 10.20
C THR A 226 -16.59 11.41 9.56
N ALA A 227 -17.33 12.21 8.79
CA ALA A 227 -16.80 13.39 8.13
C ALA A 227 -16.56 14.54 9.12
N ALA A 228 -15.59 15.42 8.81
CA ALA A 228 -15.46 16.70 9.46
C ALA A 228 -16.72 17.57 9.22
N PRO A 229 -17.14 18.42 10.18
CA PRO A 229 -18.40 19.20 10.10
C PRO A 229 -18.54 19.99 8.80
N GLN A 230 -17.48 20.61 8.29
CA GLN A 230 -17.50 21.40 7.05
C GLN A 230 -17.74 20.57 5.79
N TYR A 231 -17.68 19.24 5.88
CA TYR A 231 -17.85 18.33 4.76
C TYR A 231 -19.10 17.44 4.84
N GLN A 232 -19.88 17.55 5.93
CA GLN A 232 -21.06 16.70 6.16
C GLN A 232 -22.13 16.81 5.06
N ASP A 233 -22.27 17.97 4.44
CA ASP A 233 -23.26 18.22 3.40
C ASP A 233 -22.72 18.09 1.97
N ARG A 234 -21.47 17.63 1.82
CA ARG A 234 -20.91 17.39 0.48
C ARG A 234 -21.46 16.09 -0.10
N PHE A 235 -21.56 16.04 -1.43
CA PHE A 235 -21.95 14.84 -2.19
C PHE A 235 -23.35 14.28 -1.88
N ASN A 236 -24.32 15.11 -1.44
CA ASN A 236 -25.66 14.66 -1.03
C ASN A 236 -26.41 13.87 -2.11
N SER A 237 -26.20 14.19 -3.40
CA SER A 237 -26.83 13.52 -4.54
C SER A 237 -25.98 12.36 -5.12
N THR A 238 -24.76 12.15 -4.62
CA THR A 238 -23.85 11.13 -5.16
C THR A 238 -24.29 9.74 -4.73
N LYS A 239 -24.20 8.80 -5.65
CA LYS A 239 -24.46 7.36 -5.41
C LYS A 239 -23.19 6.57 -5.71
N ALA A 240 -23.09 5.40 -5.12
CA ALA A 240 -22.06 4.44 -5.52
C ALA A 240 -22.16 4.17 -7.03
N PRO A 241 -21.05 4.03 -7.74
CA PRO A 241 -21.05 3.83 -9.19
C PRO A 241 -21.81 2.57 -9.60
N ARG A 242 -22.72 2.71 -10.56
CA ARG A 242 -23.46 1.60 -11.16
C ARG A 242 -22.68 1.01 -12.33
N VAL A 243 -21.45 0.54 -12.02
CA VAL A 243 -20.59 -0.13 -12.98
C VAL A 243 -21.16 -1.50 -13.40
N PRO A 244 -20.71 -2.10 -14.52
CA PRO A 244 -21.29 -3.34 -15.05
C PRO A 244 -21.42 -4.51 -14.08
N ASN A 245 -20.55 -4.65 -13.08
CA ASN A 245 -20.64 -5.67 -12.04
C ASN A 245 -21.41 -5.23 -10.78
N PHE A 246 -21.99 -4.02 -10.76
CA PHE A 246 -22.82 -3.56 -9.65
C PHE A 246 -24.15 -4.31 -9.60
N ASN A 247 -24.48 -4.90 -8.45
CA ASN A 247 -25.75 -5.63 -8.22
C ASN A 247 -26.02 -6.73 -9.28
N VAL A 248 -24.97 -7.47 -9.63
CA VAL A 248 -24.99 -8.58 -10.60
C VAL A 248 -24.69 -9.89 -9.87
N HIS A 249 -25.47 -10.93 -10.19
CA HIS A 249 -25.24 -12.25 -9.58
C HIS A 249 -23.95 -12.90 -10.08
N GLY A 250 -23.05 -13.21 -9.14
CA GLY A 250 -21.78 -13.89 -9.41
C GLY A 250 -21.91 -15.40 -9.64
N LYS A 251 -22.73 -15.83 -10.63
CA LYS A 251 -23.13 -17.23 -10.84
C LYS A 251 -21.97 -18.21 -11.08
N ASP A 252 -20.86 -17.73 -11.61
CA ASP A 252 -19.66 -18.49 -11.98
C ASP A 252 -18.46 -18.21 -11.07
N LYS A 253 -18.72 -17.54 -9.94
CA LYS A 253 -17.74 -17.21 -8.91
C LYS A 253 -17.67 -18.26 -7.81
N HIS A 254 -16.71 -18.12 -6.90
CA HIS A 254 -16.66 -18.90 -5.67
C HIS A 254 -17.99 -18.81 -4.89
N TRP A 255 -18.32 -19.85 -4.11
CA TRP A 255 -19.61 -19.96 -3.44
C TRP A 255 -19.96 -18.74 -2.56
N LEU A 256 -18.95 -18.13 -1.92
CA LEU A 256 -19.14 -16.95 -1.08
C LEU A 256 -19.72 -15.77 -1.86
N ILE A 257 -19.31 -15.58 -3.11
CA ILE A 257 -19.86 -14.54 -4.00
C ILE A 257 -21.24 -14.98 -4.53
N ARG A 258 -21.40 -16.26 -4.89
CA ARG A 258 -22.68 -16.79 -5.38
C ARG A 258 -23.82 -16.73 -4.37
N GLN A 259 -23.52 -16.73 -3.05
CA GLN A 259 -24.54 -16.68 -2.02
C GLN A 259 -25.20 -15.30 -1.90
N ALA A 260 -24.58 -14.26 -2.44
CA ALA A 260 -25.12 -12.91 -2.36
C ALA A 260 -26.48 -12.81 -3.05
N LYS A 261 -27.45 -12.24 -2.33
CA LYS A 261 -28.81 -12.05 -2.83
C LYS A 261 -28.85 -11.01 -3.95
N THR A 262 -29.28 -11.43 -5.13
CA THR A 262 -29.40 -10.55 -6.31
C THR A 262 -30.84 -10.57 -6.84
N PRO A 263 -31.47 -9.41 -7.10
CA PRO A 263 -30.94 -8.05 -6.78
C PRO A 263 -30.89 -7.81 -5.27
N MET A 264 -29.96 -6.93 -4.86
CA MET A 264 -29.92 -6.43 -3.48
C MET A 264 -31.24 -5.75 -3.12
N THR A 265 -31.60 -5.79 -1.84
CA THR A 265 -32.77 -5.05 -1.36
C THR A 265 -32.60 -3.54 -1.50
N ASN A 266 -33.71 -2.79 -1.59
CA ASN A 266 -33.64 -1.33 -1.64
C ASN A 266 -32.96 -0.72 -0.40
N SER A 267 -33.13 -1.33 0.77
CA SER A 267 -32.46 -0.93 2.01
C SER A 267 -30.96 -1.08 1.92
N SER A 268 -30.45 -2.21 1.41
CA SER A 268 -29.02 -2.42 1.17
C SER A 268 -28.45 -1.41 0.17
N VAL A 269 -29.15 -1.18 -0.94
CA VAL A 269 -28.72 -0.18 -1.94
C VAL A 269 -28.68 1.24 -1.36
N GLN A 270 -29.65 1.62 -0.54
CA GLN A 270 -29.65 2.93 0.14
C GLN A 270 -28.52 3.05 1.16
N PHE A 271 -28.27 1.98 1.93
CA PHE A 271 -27.18 1.93 2.90
C PHE A 271 -25.81 2.09 2.24
N LEU A 272 -25.55 1.34 1.18
CA LEU A 272 -24.26 1.45 0.48
C LEU A 272 -24.06 2.79 -0.24
N ASP A 273 -25.12 3.40 -0.77
CA ASP A 273 -25.05 4.77 -1.33
C ASP A 273 -24.73 5.80 -0.26
N ASP A 274 -25.28 5.64 0.95
CA ASP A 274 -24.96 6.51 2.09
C ASP A 274 -23.52 6.32 2.57
N ALA A 275 -23.07 5.06 2.71
CA ALA A 275 -21.71 4.73 3.06
C ALA A 275 -20.71 5.30 2.03
N PHE A 276 -21.01 5.17 0.74
CA PHE A 276 -20.18 5.71 -0.33
C PHE A 276 -20.01 7.24 -0.23
N ARG A 277 -21.12 7.98 0.01
CA ARG A 277 -21.06 9.44 0.25
C ARG A 277 -20.22 9.79 1.47
N LYS A 278 -20.42 9.06 2.58
CA LYS A 278 -19.69 9.27 3.82
C LYS A 278 -18.20 9.01 3.63
N ARG A 279 -17.81 7.96 2.91
CA ARG A 279 -16.40 7.67 2.52
C ARG A 279 -15.79 8.87 1.79
N TRP A 280 -16.45 9.39 0.76
CA TRP A 280 -15.95 10.54 0.00
C TRP A 280 -15.82 11.81 0.84
N ARG A 281 -16.74 12.03 1.78
CA ARG A 281 -16.68 13.18 2.69
C ARG A 281 -15.43 13.13 3.59
N THR A 282 -15.06 11.97 4.09
CA THR A 282 -13.86 11.82 4.93
C THR A 282 -12.57 12.07 4.14
N LEU A 283 -12.56 11.74 2.85
CA LEU A 283 -11.41 11.96 1.96
C LEU A 283 -11.11 13.46 1.74
N LEU A 284 -12.10 14.36 1.87
CA LEU A 284 -11.84 15.79 1.76
C LEU A 284 -10.90 16.30 2.86
N SER A 285 -10.96 15.73 4.05
CA SER A 285 -10.01 16.03 5.13
C SER A 285 -8.60 15.48 4.84
N VAL A 286 -8.51 14.35 4.14
CA VAL A 286 -7.21 13.82 3.65
C VAL A 286 -6.63 14.75 2.58
N ASP A 287 -7.46 15.23 1.68
CA ASP A 287 -7.06 16.17 0.62
C ASP A 287 -6.51 17.49 1.21
N ASP A 288 -7.10 17.98 2.31
CA ASP A 288 -6.59 19.12 3.09
C ASP A 288 -5.27 18.81 3.80
N LEU A 289 -5.13 17.62 4.38
CA LEU A 289 -3.90 17.15 5.04
C LEU A 289 -2.73 17.14 4.04
N VAL A 290 -2.95 16.58 2.85
CA VAL A 290 -1.95 16.56 1.77
C VAL A 290 -1.53 17.98 1.40
N GLU A 291 -2.50 18.87 1.18
CA GLU A 291 -2.22 20.28 0.85
C GLU A 291 -1.39 20.96 1.95
N LYS A 292 -1.75 20.77 3.22
CA LYS A 292 -1.03 21.35 4.37
C LYS A 292 0.43 20.88 4.42
N ILE A 293 0.67 19.58 4.21
CA ILE A 293 2.04 19.01 4.20
C ILE A 293 2.86 19.58 3.04
N VAL A 294 2.31 19.57 1.82
CA VAL A 294 3.01 20.06 0.62
C VAL A 294 3.36 21.56 0.78
N LYS A 295 2.40 22.37 1.21
CA LYS A 295 2.63 23.81 1.46
C LYS A 295 3.68 24.04 2.55
N ARG A 296 3.71 23.24 3.61
CA ARG A 296 4.72 23.34 4.67
C ARG A 296 6.12 23.04 4.11
N LEU A 297 6.26 22.01 3.29
CA LEU A 297 7.53 21.66 2.63
C LEU A 297 7.99 22.76 1.67
N GLU A 298 7.06 23.37 0.93
CA GLU A 298 7.33 24.47 0.02
C GLU A 298 7.85 25.71 0.79
N VAL A 299 7.12 26.14 1.83
CA VAL A 299 7.53 27.29 2.69
C VAL A 299 8.90 27.06 3.34
N ARG A 300 9.25 25.81 3.64
CA ARG A 300 10.57 25.46 4.19
C ARG A 300 11.68 25.33 3.14
N GLY A 301 11.35 25.44 1.85
CA GLY A 301 12.29 25.21 0.75
C GLY A 301 12.78 23.76 0.66
N GLU A 302 12.01 22.81 1.17
CA GLU A 302 12.36 21.37 1.21
C GLU A 302 11.62 20.54 0.16
N LEU A 303 10.57 21.11 -0.51
CA LEU A 303 9.70 20.39 -1.41
C LEU A 303 10.45 19.77 -2.60
N ASP A 304 11.40 20.50 -3.20
CA ASP A 304 12.17 20.04 -4.37
C ASP A 304 13.16 18.91 -4.04
N ASN A 305 13.46 18.69 -2.76
CA ASN A 305 14.29 17.60 -2.27
C ASN A 305 13.48 16.56 -1.48
N THR A 306 12.18 16.45 -1.75
CA THR A 306 11.29 15.54 -1.04
C THR A 306 10.52 14.66 -2.03
N TYR A 307 10.62 13.33 -1.85
CA TYR A 307 9.68 12.39 -2.48
C TYR A 307 8.41 12.34 -1.65
N ILE A 308 7.26 12.48 -2.32
CA ILE A 308 5.93 12.32 -1.70
C ILE A 308 5.20 11.20 -2.43
N ILE A 309 4.86 10.15 -1.69
CA ILE A 309 4.17 8.95 -2.16
C ILE A 309 2.77 8.95 -1.55
N PHE A 310 1.74 8.80 -2.36
CA PHE A 310 0.36 8.65 -1.93
C PHE A 310 -0.19 7.31 -2.42
N THR A 311 -0.72 6.49 -1.51
CA THR A 311 -1.31 5.18 -1.82
C THR A 311 -2.33 4.76 -0.76
N SER A 312 -2.89 3.54 -0.89
CA SER A 312 -3.78 2.90 0.08
C SER A 312 -3.27 1.53 0.49
N ASP A 313 -3.75 1.03 1.62
CA ASP A 313 -3.45 -0.32 2.09
C ASP A 313 -4.23 -1.41 1.35
N ASN A 314 -5.46 -1.15 0.94
CA ASN A 314 -6.28 -2.00 0.08
C ASN A 314 -7.34 -1.16 -0.64
N GLY A 315 -8.01 -1.77 -1.63
CA GLY A 315 -9.19 -1.22 -2.28
C GLY A 315 -10.44 -1.40 -1.44
N TYR A 316 -11.60 -1.28 -2.09
CA TYR A 316 -12.90 -1.39 -1.43
C TYR A 316 -14.01 -1.56 -2.46
N HIS A 317 -15.08 -2.29 -2.14
CA HIS A 317 -16.25 -2.41 -2.99
C HIS A 317 -17.53 -1.89 -2.33
N THR A 318 -18.52 -1.55 -3.16
CA THR A 318 -19.83 -1.04 -2.74
C THR A 318 -20.88 -1.52 -3.73
N GLY A 319 -21.35 -2.77 -3.56
CA GLY A 319 -22.39 -3.37 -4.38
C GLY A 319 -21.94 -4.19 -5.58
N GLN A 320 -20.62 -4.37 -5.79
CA GLN A 320 -20.11 -5.26 -6.83
C GLN A 320 -20.46 -6.70 -6.52
N PHE A 321 -20.98 -7.44 -7.51
CA PHE A 321 -21.51 -8.80 -7.37
C PHE A 321 -22.58 -8.97 -6.27
N SER A 322 -23.34 -7.91 -6.00
CA SER A 322 -24.35 -7.83 -4.92
C SER A 322 -23.78 -7.97 -3.50
N LEU A 323 -22.46 -7.86 -3.35
CA LEU A 323 -21.82 -7.70 -2.04
C LEU A 323 -22.06 -6.27 -1.55
N PRO A 324 -22.55 -6.05 -0.31
CA PRO A 324 -22.92 -4.72 0.13
C PRO A 324 -21.76 -3.75 0.18
N LEU A 325 -20.73 -4.02 0.97
CA LEU A 325 -19.52 -3.21 1.07
C LEU A 325 -18.50 -3.88 2.00
N ASP A 326 -17.31 -3.99 1.55
CA ASP A 326 -16.09 -4.33 2.32
C ASP A 326 -14.87 -4.37 1.36
N LYS A 327 -13.88 -5.16 1.67
CA LYS A 327 -12.73 -5.62 0.89
C LYS A 327 -12.63 -7.13 1.06
N ARG A 328 -11.47 -7.77 0.88
CA ARG A 328 -11.17 -9.21 1.08
C ARG A 328 -11.31 -10.05 -0.19
N GLN A 329 -11.81 -9.46 -1.28
CA GLN A 329 -12.04 -10.20 -2.52
C GLN A 329 -10.85 -10.05 -3.48
N LEU A 330 -10.73 -11.04 -4.37
CA LEU A 330 -9.62 -11.12 -5.33
C LEU A 330 -9.74 -10.14 -6.52
N TYR A 331 -10.83 -9.38 -6.62
CA TYR A 331 -11.14 -8.57 -7.78
C TYR A 331 -10.45 -7.20 -7.76
N GLU A 332 -10.33 -6.58 -8.95
CA GLU A 332 -9.67 -5.27 -9.15
C GLU A 332 -10.13 -4.19 -8.15
N PHE A 333 -11.39 -4.21 -7.74
CA PHE A 333 -11.92 -3.20 -6.82
C PHE A 333 -11.32 -3.29 -5.40
N ASP A 334 -10.85 -4.48 -4.96
CA ASP A 334 -10.25 -4.67 -3.65
C ASP A 334 -8.72 -4.75 -3.68
N ILE A 335 -8.13 -5.24 -4.79
CA ILE A 335 -6.67 -5.41 -4.88
C ILE A 335 -5.95 -4.26 -5.57
N ARG A 336 -6.64 -3.42 -6.36
CA ARG A 336 -6.04 -2.30 -7.10
C ARG A 336 -6.22 -1.01 -6.34
N VAL A 337 -5.11 -0.30 -6.11
CA VAL A 337 -5.04 0.90 -5.27
C VAL A 337 -4.45 2.08 -6.03
N PRO A 338 -4.73 3.33 -5.61
CA PRO A 338 -4.03 4.48 -6.17
C PRO A 338 -2.53 4.44 -5.79
N LEU A 339 -1.69 4.88 -6.72
CA LEU A 339 -0.29 5.16 -6.45
C LEU A 339 0.14 6.38 -7.26
N MET A 340 0.48 7.46 -6.55
CA MET A 340 1.00 8.69 -7.13
C MET A 340 2.30 9.07 -6.41
N VAL A 341 3.29 9.51 -7.17
CA VAL A 341 4.59 9.89 -6.62
C VAL A 341 5.09 11.18 -7.28
N ARG A 342 5.50 12.14 -6.46
CA ARG A 342 6.32 13.27 -6.92
C ARG A 342 7.65 13.28 -6.20
N GLY A 343 8.68 13.84 -6.81
CA GLY A 343 9.98 13.96 -6.14
C GLY A 343 11.08 14.41 -7.08
N PRO A 344 12.30 14.54 -6.55
CA PRO A 344 13.48 14.86 -7.36
C PRO A 344 13.60 13.93 -8.56
N ASN A 345 13.96 14.48 -9.71
CA ASN A 345 14.17 13.77 -10.98
C ASN A 345 12.91 13.09 -11.58
N ILE A 346 11.73 13.26 -10.99
CA ILE A 346 10.47 12.80 -11.58
C ILE A 346 9.86 13.93 -12.40
N LYS A 347 9.63 13.69 -13.68
CA LYS A 347 8.98 14.66 -14.57
C LYS A 347 7.49 14.77 -14.21
N PRO A 348 6.91 15.97 -14.24
CA PRO A 348 5.47 16.15 -14.02
C PRO A 348 4.62 15.53 -15.14
N ASN A 349 3.34 15.32 -14.88
CA ASN A 349 2.33 14.80 -15.81
C ASN A 349 2.70 13.46 -16.45
N GLN A 350 3.31 12.54 -15.67
CA GLN A 350 3.63 11.20 -16.15
C GLN A 350 2.54 10.20 -15.74
N THR A 351 2.28 9.25 -16.63
CA THR A 351 1.46 8.07 -16.34
C THR A 351 2.25 6.82 -16.69
N SER A 352 2.31 5.87 -15.77
CA SER A 352 2.98 4.58 -15.97
C SER A 352 1.98 3.43 -15.91
N GLN A 353 2.07 2.52 -16.88
CA GLN A 353 1.33 1.26 -16.89
C GLN A 353 2.13 0.10 -16.30
N VAL A 354 3.31 0.35 -15.79
CA VAL A 354 4.14 -0.66 -15.15
C VAL A 354 3.44 -1.19 -13.91
N LEU A 355 3.48 -2.50 -13.74
CA LEU A 355 2.94 -3.19 -12.57
C LEU A 355 3.78 -2.86 -11.33
N VAL A 356 3.16 -2.33 -10.29
CA VAL A 356 3.77 -2.11 -8.97
C VAL A 356 2.90 -2.79 -7.93
N ALA A 357 3.51 -3.50 -6.99
CA ALA A 357 2.81 -4.05 -5.83
C ALA A 357 3.23 -3.32 -4.54
N ASN A 358 2.40 -3.36 -3.51
CA ASN A 358 2.69 -2.69 -2.23
C ASN A 358 3.97 -3.22 -1.55
N VAL A 359 4.38 -4.46 -1.83
CA VAL A 359 5.68 -5.03 -1.39
C VAL A 359 6.89 -4.26 -1.97
N ASP A 360 6.70 -3.46 -3.03
CA ASP A 360 7.75 -2.66 -3.66
C ASP A 360 8.00 -1.31 -2.99
N LEU A 361 7.08 -0.87 -2.12
CA LEU A 361 7.19 0.43 -1.46
C LEU A 361 8.41 0.49 -0.54
N GLY A 362 8.59 -0.52 0.33
CA GLY A 362 9.74 -0.61 1.23
C GLY A 362 11.08 -0.56 0.50
N PRO A 363 11.33 -1.47 -0.49
CA PRO A 363 12.54 -1.43 -1.31
C PRO A 363 12.76 -0.10 -2.02
N THR A 364 11.71 0.52 -2.55
CA THR A 364 11.81 1.82 -3.26
C THR A 364 12.20 2.95 -2.31
N ILE A 365 11.59 3.00 -1.12
CA ILE A 365 11.92 3.99 -0.09
C ILE A 365 13.37 3.83 0.37
N LEU A 366 13.84 2.61 0.56
CA LEU A 366 15.23 2.33 0.90
C LEU A 366 16.21 2.74 -0.23
N ASP A 367 15.85 2.48 -1.48
CA ASP A 367 16.66 2.86 -2.64
C ASP A 367 16.74 4.39 -2.80
N ILE A 368 15.63 5.12 -2.62
CA ILE A 368 15.61 6.59 -2.53
C ILE A 368 16.58 7.09 -1.45
N ALA A 369 16.67 6.41 -0.33
CA ALA A 369 17.59 6.73 0.76
C ALA A 369 19.04 6.33 0.48
N GLY A 370 19.31 5.67 -0.64
CA GLY A 370 20.65 5.18 -1.01
C GLY A 370 21.06 3.90 -0.26
N TYR A 371 20.10 3.16 0.29
CA TYR A 371 20.37 1.87 0.92
C TYR A 371 20.40 0.75 -0.11
N ASN A 372 21.36 -0.14 0.00
CA ASN A 372 21.48 -1.27 -0.92
C ASN A 372 20.41 -2.35 -0.63
N VAL A 373 19.33 -2.33 -1.39
CA VAL A 373 18.19 -3.25 -1.26
C VAL A 373 18.60 -4.73 -1.42
N SER A 374 19.67 -5.04 -2.15
CA SER A 374 20.14 -6.42 -2.31
C SER A 374 20.60 -7.06 -1.00
N LYS A 375 20.87 -6.26 0.03
CA LYS A 375 21.23 -6.74 1.38
C LYS A 375 20.01 -7.07 2.25
N THR A 376 18.81 -6.85 1.74
CA THR A 376 17.55 -7.14 2.45
C THR A 376 16.96 -8.48 2.05
N GLN A 377 16.09 -9.02 2.91
CA GLN A 377 15.26 -10.19 2.61
C GLN A 377 13.88 -9.81 2.05
N MET A 378 13.75 -8.59 1.52
CA MET A 378 12.51 -8.12 0.91
C MET A 378 12.23 -8.86 -0.39
N ASP A 379 10.96 -9.17 -0.65
CA ASP A 379 10.50 -9.83 -1.87
C ASP A 379 10.26 -8.82 -3.00
N GLY A 380 9.94 -7.59 -2.63
CA GLY A 380 9.66 -6.50 -3.56
C GLY A 380 10.90 -5.94 -4.26
N MET A 381 10.66 -5.16 -5.30
CA MET A 381 11.67 -4.51 -6.15
C MET A 381 11.54 -2.99 -6.05
N SER A 382 12.66 -2.27 -6.14
CA SER A 382 12.61 -0.81 -6.24
C SER A 382 12.15 -0.35 -7.61
N PHE A 383 11.07 0.42 -7.67
CA PHE A 383 10.60 1.06 -8.90
C PHE A 383 11.14 2.50 -9.10
N LEU A 384 12.11 2.92 -8.28
CA LEU A 384 12.78 4.21 -8.44
C LEU A 384 13.38 4.41 -9.84
N PRO A 385 14.09 3.42 -10.44
CA PRO A 385 14.63 3.58 -11.79
C PRO A 385 13.57 3.78 -12.87
N ILE A 386 12.34 3.28 -12.67
CA ILE A 386 11.20 3.50 -13.57
C ILE A 386 10.71 4.94 -13.45
N MET A 387 10.53 5.44 -12.23
CA MET A 387 10.08 6.83 -11.97
C MET A 387 11.05 7.87 -12.55
N GLU A 388 12.33 7.57 -12.51
CA GLU A 388 13.38 8.46 -13.08
C GLU A 388 13.63 8.25 -14.58
N GLY A 389 12.91 7.33 -15.24
CA GLY A 389 13.09 7.02 -16.65
C GLY A 389 14.42 6.33 -17.00
N LYS A 390 15.05 5.68 -16.01
CA LYS A 390 16.34 4.97 -16.14
C LYS A 390 16.19 3.49 -16.49
N MET A 391 15.00 2.93 -16.34
CA MET A 391 14.69 1.53 -16.66
C MET A 391 13.54 1.45 -17.64
N ASN A 392 13.67 0.56 -18.63
CA ASN A 392 12.60 0.27 -19.56
C ASN A 392 11.58 -0.70 -18.94
N SER A 393 10.32 -0.50 -19.23
CA SER A 393 9.22 -1.36 -18.77
C SER A 393 9.38 -2.84 -19.16
N SER A 394 10.04 -3.14 -20.29
CA SER A 394 10.30 -4.50 -20.75
C SER A 394 11.26 -5.31 -19.84
N SER A 395 12.04 -4.64 -19.01
CA SER A 395 12.95 -5.27 -18.04
C SER A 395 12.35 -5.43 -16.66
N TRP A 396 11.08 -5.03 -16.49
CA TRP A 396 10.36 -5.11 -15.23
C TRP A 396 9.52 -6.38 -15.16
N ARG A 397 9.18 -6.82 -13.93
CA ARG A 397 8.30 -7.98 -13.75
C ARG A 397 6.91 -7.73 -14.32
N THR A 398 6.28 -8.80 -14.74
CA THR A 398 4.90 -8.81 -15.25
C THR A 398 3.91 -9.45 -14.29
N ASP A 399 4.40 -10.13 -13.27
CA ASP A 399 3.58 -10.95 -12.38
C ASP A 399 3.76 -10.52 -10.91
N PHE A 400 2.69 -10.62 -10.12
CA PHE A 400 2.75 -10.53 -8.68
C PHE A 400 1.73 -11.47 -8.03
N LEU A 401 1.93 -11.73 -6.73
CA LEU A 401 1.12 -12.62 -5.92
C LEU A 401 0.11 -11.83 -5.10
N VAL A 402 -1.11 -12.31 -5.05
CA VAL A 402 -2.13 -11.91 -4.06
C VAL A 402 -2.44 -13.12 -3.20
N GLU A 403 -2.38 -12.96 -1.88
CA GLU A 403 -2.70 -14.00 -0.91
C GLU A 403 -3.71 -13.47 0.10
N TYR A 404 -4.71 -14.28 0.40
CA TYR A 404 -5.71 -13.97 1.39
C TYR A 404 -6.06 -15.22 2.19
N GLU A 405 -6.15 -15.10 3.51
CA GLU A 405 -6.66 -16.14 4.40
C GLU A 405 -7.99 -15.69 4.98
N GLY A 406 -9.05 -16.45 4.67
CA GLY A 406 -10.42 -16.15 5.03
C GLY A 406 -10.64 -16.15 6.54
N GLU A 407 -11.38 -15.16 7.04
CA GLU A 407 -11.76 -15.03 8.44
C GLU A 407 -13.21 -15.50 8.63
N GLY A 408 -13.40 -16.62 9.33
CA GLY A 408 -14.70 -17.11 9.75
C GLY A 408 -14.90 -17.00 11.26
N ARG A 409 -16.11 -17.24 11.72
CA ARG A 409 -16.43 -17.34 13.16
C ARG A 409 -16.79 -18.77 13.53
N ASN A 410 -16.33 -19.22 14.69
CA ASN A 410 -16.69 -20.55 15.22
C ASN A 410 -18.15 -20.65 15.67
N VAL A 411 -18.85 -19.52 15.74
CA VAL A 411 -20.27 -19.42 16.11
C VAL A 411 -21.03 -18.67 15.02
N SER A 412 -22.30 -18.95 14.88
CA SER A 412 -23.19 -18.22 13.95
C SER A 412 -23.23 -16.74 14.32
N ASP A 413 -23.31 -15.88 13.30
CA ASP A 413 -23.53 -14.44 13.50
C ASP A 413 -24.90 -14.25 14.18
N PRO A 414 -24.97 -13.52 15.32
CA PRO A 414 -26.24 -13.30 16.02
C PRO A 414 -27.31 -12.60 15.18
N ALA A 415 -26.88 -11.74 14.23
CA ALA A 415 -27.80 -11.07 13.31
C ALA A 415 -28.27 -11.97 12.15
N CYS A 416 -27.53 -13.05 11.88
CA CYS A 416 -27.78 -13.98 10.75
C CYS A 416 -27.70 -15.47 11.21
N PRO A 417 -28.49 -15.90 12.20
CA PRO A 417 -28.31 -17.21 12.86
C PRO A 417 -28.52 -18.41 11.92
N LEU A 418 -29.23 -18.22 10.81
CA LEU A 418 -29.51 -19.29 9.84
C LEU A 418 -28.31 -19.64 8.94
N LEU A 419 -27.28 -18.80 8.89
CA LEU A 419 -26.10 -19.07 8.07
C LEU A 419 -25.13 -20.08 8.69
N GLY A 420 -25.27 -20.33 10.00
CA GLY A 420 -24.37 -21.21 10.71
C GLY A 420 -23.00 -20.59 10.99
N PRO A 421 -22.07 -21.38 11.57
CA PRO A 421 -20.68 -20.94 11.77
C PRO A 421 -19.88 -20.97 10.47
N GLY A 422 -18.70 -20.35 10.48
CA GLY A 422 -17.74 -20.38 9.38
C GLY A 422 -17.74 -19.13 8.50
N VAL A 423 -18.70 -18.22 8.67
CA VAL A 423 -18.81 -16.94 7.97
C VAL A 423 -18.57 -15.76 8.91
N SER A 424 -18.19 -14.62 8.35
CA SER A 424 -18.00 -13.35 9.07
C SER A 424 -18.32 -12.14 8.21
N GLU A 425 -18.26 -10.94 8.81
CA GLU A 425 -18.56 -9.67 8.14
C GLU A 425 -19.93 -9.72 7.44
N CYS A 426 -20.96 -10.16 8.19
CA CYS A 426 -22.31 -10.29 7.67
C CYS A 426 -23.10 -8.99 7.82
N PHE A 427 -23.77 -8.58 6.76
CA PHE A 427 -24.61 -7.38 6.71
C PHE A 427 -26.08 -7.69 7.04
N PRO A 428 -26.92 -6.66 7.30
CA PRO A 428 -28.29 -6.88 7.75
C PRO A 428 -29.15 -7.80 6.86
N ASP A 429 -28.84 -7.91 5.57
CA ASP A 429 -29.52 -8.83 4.64
C ASP A 429 -28.93 -10.25 4.67
N CYS A 430 -28.06 -10.54 5.63
CA CYS A 430 -27.35 -11.81 5.76
C CYS A 430 -26.51 -12.17 4.52
N VAL A 431 -25.92 -11.18 3.89
CA VAL A 431 -24.85 -11.34 2.93
C VAL A 431 -23.53 -11.19 3.67
N CYS A 432 -22.73 -12.26 3.71
CA CYS A 432 -21.44 -12.26 4.41
C CYS A 432 -20.30 -12.02 3.40
N GLU A 433 -19.37 -11.18 3.78
CA GLU A 433 -18.24 -10.78 2.93
C GLU A 433 -17.03 -11.70 3.09
N ASP A 434 -17.05 -12.57 4.13
CA ASP A 434 -15.94 -13.47 4.42
C ASP A 434 -16.36 -14.82 5.02
N SER A 435 -15.45 -15.79 4.89
CA SER A 435 -15.57 -17.13 5.48
C SER A 435 -14.21 -17.81 5.55
N TYR A 436 -14.07 -18.89 6.35
CA TYR A 436 -12.83 -19.71 6.34
C TYR A 436 -12.47 -20.22 4.95
N ASN A 437 -13.45 -20.52 4.10
CA ASN A 437 -13.23 -21.04 2.76
C ASN A 437 -12.93 -19.94 1.72
N ASN A 438 -12.93 -18.67 2.13
CA ASN A 438 -12.47 -17.57 1.28
C ASN A 438 -10.93 -17.42 1.30
N THR A 439 -10.22 -18.50 1.59
CA THR A 439 -8.77 -18.56 1.52
C THR A 439 -8.33 -18.83 0.09
N TYR A 440 -7.54 -17.92 -0.50
CA TYR A 440 -7.13 -18.03 -1.89
C TYR A 440 -5.74 -17.45 -2.14
N ALA A 441 -5.16 -17.85 -3.25
CA ALA A 441 -3.97 -17.21 -3.81
C ALA A 441 -4.17 -16.94 -5.30
N CYS A 442 -3.70 -15.79 -5.76
CA CYS A 442 -3.78 -15.37 -7.16
C CYS A 442 -2.43 -14.98 -7.73
N VAL A 443 -2.18 -15.32 -8.99
CA VAL A 443 -1.18 -14.63 -9.81
C VAL A 443 -1.88 -13.65 -10.74
N ARG A 444 -1.45 -12.40 -10.68
CA ARG A 444 -1.91 -11.32 -11.54
C ARG A 444 -0.80 -10.96 -12.52
N THR A 445 -1.03 -11.21 -13.81
CA THR A 445 -0.09 -10.92 -14.89
C THR A 445 -0.52 -9.67 -15.65
N VAL A 446 0.36 -8.68 -15.75
CA VAL A 446 0.13 -7.43 -16.47
C VAL A 446 1.33 -7.12 -17.36
N SER A 447 1.12 -7.21 -18.66
CA SER A 447 2.08 -6.83 -19.70
C SER A 447 1.36 -6.20 -20.88
N PRO A 448 2.04 -5.61 -21.87
CA PRO A 448 1.39 -5.06 -23.06
C PRO A 448 0.53 -6.07 -23.84
N SER A 449 0.85 -7.35 -23.78
CA SER A 449 0.16 -8.42 -24.51
C SER A 449 -0.71 -9.33 -23.64
N VAL A 450 -0.52 -9.33 -22.32
CA VAL A 450 -1.21 -10.24 -21.40
C VAL A 450 -1.70 -9.49 -20.19
N ASN A 451 -2.98 -9.60 -19.89
CA ASN A 451 -3.61 -8.99 -18.72
C ASN A 451 -4.58 -10.01 -18.11
N LEU A 452 -4.00 -10.97 -17.40
CA LEU A 452 -4.72 -12.12 -16.85
C LEU A 452 -4.63 -12.13 -15.33
N GLN A 453 -5.68 -12.67 -14.71
CA GLN A 453 -5.68 -13.04 -13.31
C GLN A 453 -6.09 -14.51 -13.19
N TYR A 454 -5.34 -15.28 -12.42
CA TYR A 454 -5.59 -16.68 -12.11
C TYR A 454 -5.58 -16.86 -10.60
N CYS A 455 -6.65 -17.42 -10.05
CA CYS A 455 -6.82 -17.61 -8.61
C CYS A 455 -7.24 -19.05 -8.30
N GLU A 456 -6.69 -19.59 -7.21
CA GLU A 456 -7.08 -20.88 -6.62
C GLU A 456 -7.57 -20.66 -5.20
N PHE A 457 -8.71 -21.26 -4.86
CA PHE A 457 -9.23 -21.29 -3.50
C PHE A 457 -8.77 -22.57 -2.79
N ASP A 458 -8.39 -22.40 -1.52
CA ASP A 458 -8.06 -23.51 -0.62
C ASP A 458 -9.35 -24.00 0.06
N ASP A 459 -10.25 -24.53 -0.74
CA ASP A 459 -11.53 -25.11 -0.32
C ASP A 459 -11.65 -26.59 -0.73
N ASN A 460 -12.74 -27.23 -0.35
CA ASN A 460 -12.99 -28.63 -0.70
C ASN A 460 -13.24 -28.85 -2.20
N GLU A 461 -13.63 -27.80 -2.93
CA GLU A 461 -13.89 -27.85 -4.38
C GLU A 461 -12.64 -27.58 -5.20
N VAL A 462 -11.58 -27.02 -4.58
CA VAL A 462 -10.38 -26.48 -5.26
C VAL A 462 -10.81 -25.53 -6.40
N PHE A 463 -11.67 -24.58 -6.04
CA PHE A 463 -12.30 -23.69 -7.00
C PHE A 463 -11.27 -22.80 -7.69
N VAL A 464 -11.41 -22.59 -8.99
CA VAL A 464 -10.50 -21.78 -9.79
C VAL A 464 -11.26 -20.66 -10.49
N GLU A 465 -10.73 -19.44 -10.40
CA GLU A 465 -11.20 -18.30 -11.16
C GLU A 465 -10.10 -17.76 -12.07
N VAL A 466 -10.49 -17.48 -13.34
CA VAL A 466 -9.58 -16.89 -14.35
C VAL A 466 -10.29 -15.76 -15.07
N TYR A 467 -9.59 -14.62 -15.24
CA TYR A 467 -10.13 -13.44 -15.89
C TYR A 467 -9.13 -12.86 -16.90
N ASN A 468 -9.61 -12.52 -18.09
CA ASN A 468 -8.90 -11.64 -19.03
C ASN A 468 -9.36 -10.20 -18.77
N VAL A 469 -8.59 -9.46 -17.98
CA VAL A 469 -8.99 -8.14 -17.48
C VAL A 469 -8.98 -7.06 -18.58
N THR A 470 -8.30 -7.32 -19.73
CA THR A 470 -8.42 -6.43 -20.90
C THR A 470 -9.78 -6.58 -21.58
N ALA A 471 -10.24 -7.81 -21.76
CA ALA A 471 -11.52 -8.08 -22.42
C ALA A 471 -12.71 -7.91 -21.48
N ASP A 472 -12.50 -8.19 -20.19
CA ASP A 472 -13.52 -8.13 -19.13
C ASP A 472 -12.96 -7.38 -17.90
N PRO A 473 -12.88 -6.04 -17.95
CA PRO A 473 -12.31 -5.22 -16.89
C PRO A 473 -13.12 -5.24 -15.59
N TYR A 474 -14.35 -5.74 -15.64
CA TYR A 474 -15.22 -5.89 -14.47
C TYR A 474 -15.27 -7.33 -13.94
N GLN A 475 -14.50 -8.24 -14.54
CA GLN A 475 -14.38 -9.64 -14.12
C GLN A 475 -15.74 -10.36 -14.00
N LEU A 476 -16.63 -10.10 -14.98
CA LEU A 476 -17.99 -10.65 -15.01
C LEU A 476 -18.02 -12.14 -15.30
N THR A 477 -17.08 -12.64 -16.13
CA THR A 477 -17.08 -14.01 -16.62
C THR A 477 -15.82 -14.76 -16.22
N ASN A 478 -15.97 -15.82 -15.44
CA ASN A 478 -14.90 -16.76 -15.14
C ASN A 478 -14.61 -17.67 -16.33
N ILE A 479 -13.44 -17.51 -16.95
CA ILE A 479 -13.02 -18.26 -18.12
C ILE A 479 -12.18 -19.51 -17.80
N ALA A 480 -12.09 -19.94 -16.55
CA ALA A 480 -11.27 -21.08 -16.13
C ALA A 480 -11.58 -22.37 -16.89
N LYS A 481 -12.84 -22.56 -17.35
CA LYS A 481 -13.28 -23.74 -18.09
C LYS A 481 -13.11 -23.63 -19.61
N THR A 482 -12.85 -22.44 -20.14
CA THR A 482 -12.84 -22.14 -21.58
C THR A 482 -11.51 -21.59 -22.10
N ILE A 483 -10.64 -21.16 -21.20
CA ILE A 483 -9.29 -20.70 -21.54
C ILE A 483 -8.44 -21.86 -22.06
N ASP A 484 -7.47 -21.56 -22.91
CA ASP A 484 -6.49 -22.53 -23.39
C ASP A 484 -5.78 -23.23 -22.22
N GLN A 485 -5.69 -24.57 -22.30
CA GLN A 485 -5.13 -25.39 -21.24
C GLN A 485 -3.65 -25.11 -20.97
N GLU A 486 -2.87 -24.81 -22.00
CA GLU A 486 -1.45 -24.46 -21.85
C GLU A 486 -1.29 -23.14 -21.08
N ILE A 487 -2.17 -22.15 -21.35
CA ILE A 487 -2.17 -20.88 -20.63
C ILE A 487 -2.55 -21.12 -19.16
N LEU A 488 -3.58 -21.93 -18.92
CA LEU A 488 -4.03 -22.25 -17.56
C LEU A 488 -2.92 -22.89 -16.72
N GLU A 489 -2.22 -23.87 -17.28
CA GLU A 489 -1.11 -24.56 -16.60
C GLU A 489 0.08 -23.64 -16.37
N LYS A 490 0.37 -22.75 -17.31
CA LYS A 490 1.41 -21.74 -17.18
C LYS A 490 1.11 -20.76 -16.03
N MET A 491 -0.14 -20.33 -15.91
CA MET A 491 -0.57 -19.46 -14.79
C MET A 491 -0.52 -20.20 -13.45
N ASN A 492 -0.94 -21.46 -13.41
CA ASN A 492 -0.82 -22.31 -12.22
C ASN A 492 0.66 -22.46 -11.80
N HIS A 493 1.55 -22.75 -12.75
CA HIS A 493 2.99 -22.86 -12.47
C HIS A 493 3.55 -21.55 -11.89
N ARG A 494 3.19 -20.40 -12.47
CA ARG A 494 3.60 -19.09 -11.96
C ARG A 494 3.11 -18.86 -10.54
N LEU A 495 1.85 -19.20 -10.24
CA LEU A 495 1.30 -19.10 -8.90
C LEU A 495 2.11 -19.92 -7.91
N MET A 496 2.40 -21.19 -8.23
CA MET A 496 3.21 -22.06 -7.37
C MET A 496 4.61 -21.51 -7.10
N MET A 497 5.25 -20.96 -8.13
CA MET A 497 6.60 -20.36 -7.99
C MET A 497 6.56 -19.13 -7.10
N LEU A 498 5.55 -18.26 -7.23
CA LEU A 498 5.40 -17.07 -6.41
C LEU A 498 5.06 -17.41 -4.95
N GLN A 499 4.20 -18.39 -4.70
CA GLN A 499 3.88 -18.84 -3.33
C GLN A 499 5.05 -19.52 -2.61
N SER A 500 6.09 -19.94 -3.33
CA SER A 500 7.27 -20.58 -2.78
C SER A 500 8.51 -19.70 -2.77
N CYS A 501 8.42 -18.48 -3.32
CA CYS A 501 9.56 -17.57 -3.40
C CYS A 501 9.85 -16.87 -2.06
N SER A 502 11.09 -16.43 -1.87
CA SER A 502 11.52 -15.59 -0.75
C SER A 502 12.69 -14.71 -1.15
N GLY A 503 12.65 -13.43 -0.80
CA GLY A 503 13.71 -12.47 -1.05
C GLY A 503 14.13 -12.41 -2.53
N GLN A 504 15.37 -12.77 -2.84
CA GLN A 504 15.92 -12.69 -4.19
C GLN A 504 15.13 -13.51 -5.21
N SER A 505 14.58 -14.67 -4.84
CA SER A 505 13.84 -15.53 -5.77
C SER A 505 12.50 -14.90 -6.22
N CYS A 506 11.91 -14.01 -5.42
CA CYS A 506 10.73 -13.24 -5.80
C CYS A 506 11.06 -12.08 -6.76
N ARG A 507 12.30 -11.62 -6.77
CA ARG A 507 12.74 -10.41 -7.50
C ARG A 507 13.27 -10.68 -8.91
N THR A 508 13.32 -11.92 -9.36
CA THR A 508 13.92 -12.27 -10.66
C THR A 508 12.83 -12.36 -11.74
N PRO A 509 12.65 -11.33 -12.59
CA PRO A 509 11.65 -11.35 -13.65
C PRO A 509 11.87 -12.48 -14.64
N GLY A 510 10.79 -13.10 -15.11
CA GLY A 510 10.82 -14.12 -16.17
C GLY A 510 11.45 -15.46 -15.82
N VAL A 511 11.98 -15.63 -14.58
CA VAL A 511 12.56 -16.91 -14.13
C VAL A 511 11.54 -18.04 -14.15
N TYR A 512 10.28 -17.72 -13.97
CA TYR A 512 9.18 -18.68 -13.94
C TYR A 512 8.94 -19.33 -15.30
N ASP A 513 8.99 -18.56 -16.39
CA ASP A 513 8.74 -19.05 -17.74
C ASP A 513 9.91 -19.88 -18.28
N SER A 514 11.15 -19.58 -17.89
CA SER A 514 12.34 -20.30 -18.37
C SER A 514 12.44 -21.73 -17.83
N ARG A 515 11.77 -22.04 -16.72
CA ARG A 515 11.75 -23.39 -16.11
C ARG A 515 10.52 -24.19 -16.49
N TYR A 516 9.51 -23.53 -17.07
CA TYR A 516 8.28 -24.18 -17.45
C TYR A 516 8.49 -24.99 -18.75
N LYS A 517 8.25 -26.30 -18.65
CA LYS A 517 8.11 -27.19 -19.81
C LYS A 517 6.75 -27.82 -19.70
N PHE A 518 5.87 -27.49 -20.65
CA PHE A 518 4.55 -28.12 -20.74
C PHE A 518 4.70 -29.63 -20.87
N ASP A 519 4.18 -30.39 -19.91
CA ASP A 519 4.07 -31.84 -19.97
C ASP A 519 2.62 -32.25 -19.74
N PRO A 520 1.91 -32.71 -20.79
CA PRO A 520 0.50 -33.12 -20.68
C PRO A 520 0.24 -34.22 -19.63
N ARG A 521 1.29 -34.96 -19.23
CA ARG A 521 1.19 -36.00 -18.20
C ARG A 521 1.15 -35.45 -16.78
N GLN A 522 1.55 -34.19 -16.57
CA GLN A 522 1.50 -33.52 -15.26
C GLN A 522 0.10 -33.03 -14.87
N MET A 523 -0.87 -33.03 -15.79
CA MET A 523 -2.28 -32.70 -15.48
C MET A 523 -2.84 -33.52 -14.32
N PHE A 524 -2.48 -34.81 -14.24
CA PHE A 524 -2.94 -35.67 -13.14
C PHE A 524 -2.18 -35.43 -11.83
N THR A 525 -0.93 -34.96 -11.90
CA THR A 525 -0.11 -34.69 -10.72
C THR A 525 -0.42 -33.33 -10.08
N SER A 526 -0.86 -32.33 -10.85
CA SER A 526 -1.26 -31.02 -10.27
C SER A 526 -2.50 -31.17 -9.38
N HIS A 527 -3.48 -31.98 -9.78
CA HIS A 527 -4.66 -32.29 -8.95
C HIS A 527 -4.29 -33.08 -7.70
N SER A 528 -3.40 -34.07 -7.81
CA SER A 528 -2.92 -34.84 -6.66
C SER A 528 -2.03 -34.01 -5.72
N TRP A 529 -1.31 -33.03 -6.24
CA TRP A 529 -0.49 -32.13 -5.46
C TRP A 529 -1.33 -31.08 -4.70
N ARG A 530 -2.40 -30.56 -5.32
CA ARG A 530 -3.43 -29.74 -4.64
C ARG A 530 -4.02 -30.48 -3.46
N LEU A 531 -4.41 -31.74 -3.64
CA LEU A 531 -4.92 -32.61 -2.57
C LEU A 531 -3.86 -32.94 -1.50
N SER A 532 -2.57 -33.03 -1.85
CA SER A 532 -1.51 -33.28 -0.88
C SER A 532 -1.19 -32.06 0.00
N ARG A 533 -1.30 -30.84 -0.54
CA ARG A 533 -1.20 -29.59 0.24
C ARG A 533 -2.35 -29.43 1.23
N LEU A 534 -3.59 -29.71 0.79
CA LEU A 534 -4.75 -29.74 1.67
C LEU A 534 -4.54 -30.71 2.84
N ARG A 535 -3.99 -31.90 2.59
CA ARG A 535 -3.69 -32.89 3.64
C ARG A 535 -2.54 -32.49 4.57
N GLN A 536 -1.58 -31.71 4.11
CA GLN A 536 -0.47 -31.22 4.95
C GLN A 536 -0.89 -30.04 5.85
N ARG A 537 -1.84 -29.22 5.42
CA ARG A 537 -2.39 -28.12 6.24
C ARG A 537 -3.45 -28.59 7.26
N MET A 538 -4.04 -29.77 7.06
CA MET A 538 -5.00 -30.39 8.01
C MET A 538 -4.31 -31.25 9.08
N LYS A 539 -3.00 -31.37 9.09
CA LYS A 539 -2.15 -31.95 10.15
C LYS A 539 -1.41 -30.86 10.93
#